data_400be1c276116d286fb0670cb2007ddd
#
_entry.id   400be1c276116d286fb0670cb2007ddd
#
_cell.length_a   1.000
_cell.length_b   1.000
_cell.length_c   1.000
_cell.angle_alpha   90.00
_cell.angle_beta   90.00
_cell.angle_gamma   90.00
#
_symmetry.space_group_name_H-M   'P 1'
#
loop_
_entity.id
_entity.type
_entity.pdbx_description
1 polymer ?
#
loop_
_entity_poly.entity_id
_entity_poly.type
_entity_poly.pdbx_seq_one_letter_code
_entity_poly.pdbx_strand_id
1 'polypeptide(L)'
;MKDVAAAAGVGLKTVSRVVNGEPGVSEETADRVHAAIRELGFRRNDGARLLRQGSRTSCVGLILEDLADPFYAQLSRAVEEVARSHGSLLFTGSSAEDPARERELTLDFCARRVDGLIVVPTAADHGFLAPELAAGTAVVSIDRPMNGLTVDTVLAANRRGAAEAVGHLIRQGHRRIGYLGDDPEIFTAAERLAGYRQAMAEAGHGVDEAWLAMGRPEPVGIHLALDRMLSGPDAVTALMCGNNRTTVAVLRSLATCPGRTALVGFDDFELADMLPVPVTVVAQDPMLMGRMAAELLFRRMRGERAQAQRLEIPTRLVLRGSGELPC
;
A
#
# COMPACT_ATOMS: atom_id res chain seq x y z
N MET A 1 37.97 -8.36 8.06
CA MET A 1 39.02 -8.11 7.03
C MET A 1 40.44 -8.31 7.54
N LYS A 2 40.80 -7.84 8.76
CA LYS A 2 42.17 -8.08 9.33
C LYS A 2 42.45 -9.57 9.48
N ASP A 3 41.49 -10.32 10.00
CA ASP A 3 41.64 -11.77 10.22
C ASP A 3 41.71 -12.54 8.88
N VAL A 4 40.93 -12.12 7.86
CA VAL A 4 41.00 -12.66 6.50
C VAL A 4 42.39 -12.38 5.88
N ALA A 5 42.92 -11.18 6.07
CA ALA A 5 44.26 -10.83 5.59
C ALA A 5 45.36 -11.71 6.23
N ALA A 6 45.24 -11.94 7.54
CA ALA A 6 46.16 -12.82 8.27
C ALA A 6 46.05 -14.29 7.79
N ALA A 7 44.84 -14.82 7.68
CA ALA A 7 44.58 -16.19 7.23
C ALA A 7 45.02 -16.43 5.78
N ALA A 8 44.79 -15.48 4.89
CA ALA A 8 45.17 -15.56 3.48
C ALA A 8 46.67 -15.22 3.22
N GLY A 9 47.42 -14.73 4.24
CA GLY A 9 48.80 -14.31 4.11
C GLY A 9 49.03 -13.13 3.17
N VAL A 10 48.08 -12.17 3.15
CA VAL A 10 48.12 -11.00 2.25
C VAL A 10 47.85 -9.68 3.00
N GLY A 11 48.16 -8.57 2.37
CA GLY A 11 47.87 -7.25 2.95
C GLY A 11 46.36 -6.92 2.94
N LEU A 12 45.91 -6.10 3.89
CA LEU A 12 44.52 -5.65 4.01
C LEU A 12 43.97 -5.01 2.71
N LYS A 13 44.84 -4.29 1.97
CA LYS A 13 44.54 -3.67 0.69
C LYS A 13 44.24 -4.72 -0.38
N THR A 14 44.93 -5.85 -0.38
CA THR A 14 44.72 -6.99 -1.30
C THR A 14 43.38 -7.65 -1.01
N VAL A 15 43.07 -7.90 0.29
CA VAL A 15 41.74 -8.41 0.69
C VAL A 15 40.65 -7.47 0.22
N SER A 16 40.81 -6.15 0.40
CA SER A 16 39.87 -5.15 -0.04
C SER A 16 39.64 -5.20 -1.55
N ARG A 17 40.68 -5.34 -2.36
CA ARG A 17 40.58 -5.46 -3.83
C ARG A 17 39.86 -6.70 -4.25
N VAL A 18 40.16 -7.87 -3.69
CA VAL A 18 39.50 -9.12 -4.00
C VAL A 18 38.00 -9.05 -3.64
N VAL A 19 37.69 -8.59 -2.42
CA VAL A 19 36.30 -8.43 -1.95
C VAL A 19 35.48 -7.44 -2.80
N ASN A 20 36.16 -6.46 -3.41
CA ASN A 20 35.54 -5.44 -4.26
C ASN A 20 35.53 -5.82 -5.75
N GLY A 21 36.13 -6.93 -6.16
CA GLY A 21 36.26 -7.28 -7.58
C GLY A 21 37.16 -6.32 -8.36
N GLU A 22 38.10 -5.62 -7.68
CA GLU A 22 39.01 -4.66 -8.31
C GLU A 22 40.13 -5.41 -9.05
N PRO A 23 40.55 -4.95 -10.22
CA PRO A 23 41.66 -5.57 -10.95
C PRO A 23 43.01 -5.41 -10.24
N GLY A 24 43.98 -6.27 -10.61
CA GLY A 24 45.37 -6.17 -10.12
C GLY A 24 45.71 -7.11 -8.95
N VAL A 25 44.92 -8.20 -8.80
CA VAL A 25 45.22 -9.33 -7.91
C VAL A 25 45.29 -10.58 -8.77
N SER A 26 46.34 -11.43 -8.58
CA SER A 26 46.42 -12.70 -9.30
C SER A 26 45.30 -13.66 -8.87
N GLU A 27 44.87 -14.55 -9.78
CA GLU A 27 43.85 -15.55 -9.54
C GLU A 27 44.15 -16.43 -8.31
N GLU A 28 45.42 -16.90 -8.19
CA GLU A 28 45.90 -17.67 -7.05
C GLU A 28 45.76 -16.91 -5.71
N THR A 29 46.03 -15.61 -5.72
CA THR A 29 45.88 -14.78 -4.51
C THR A 29 44.42 -14.53 -4.19
N ALA A 30 43.57 -14.35 -5.21
CA ALA A 30 42.12 -14.20 -5.06
C ALA A 30 41.49 -15.46 -4.45
N ASP A 31 41.91 -16.65 -4.92
CA ASP A 31 41.46 -17.93 -4.40
C ASP A 31 41.82 -18.16 -2.93
N ARG A 32 43.02 -17.80 -2.51
CA ARG A 32 43.42 -17.84 -1.10
C ARG A 32 42.59 -16.93 -0.23
N VAL A 33 42.29 -15.73 -0.72
CA VAL A 33 41.41 -14.77 0.00
C VAL A 33 39.98 -15.30 0.09
N HIS A 34 39.44 -15.84 -1.01
CA HIS A 34 38.11 -16.45 -0.99
C HIS A 34 38.01 -17.68 -0.10
N ALA A 35 39.06 -18.50 -0.02
CA ALA A 35 39.13 -19.62 0.92
C ALA A 35 39.09 -19.13 2.38
N ALA A 36 39.92 -18.15 2.74
CA ALA A 36 39.92 -17.56 4.06
C ALA A 36 38.59 -16.87 4.44
N ILE A 37 37.91 -16.24 3.47
CA ILE A 37 36.58 -15.66 3.66
C ILE A 37 35.57 -16.75 4.03
N ARG A 38 35.58 -17.88 3.32
CA ARG A 38 34.68 -19.01 3.59
C ARG A 38 34.97 -19.65 4.95
N GLU A 39 36.24 -19.90 5.24
CA GLU A 39 36.67 -20.53 6.49
C GLU A 39 36.33 -19.70 7.74
N LEU A 40 36.54 -18.38 7.67
CA LEU A 40 36.25 -17.47 8.76
C LEU A 40 34.79 -16.99 8.81
N GLY A 41 33.94 -17.42 7.88
CA GLY A 41 32.58 -16.92 7.78
C GLY A 41 32.50 -15.41 7.61
N PHE A 42 33.55 -14.79 7.04
CA PHE A 42 33.60 -13.34 6.92
C PHE A 42 32.50 -12.83 5.99
N ARG A 43 31.62 -12.00 6.56
CA ARG A 43 30.63 -11.24 5.80
C ARG A 43 31.08 -9.78 5.72
N ARG A 44 31.06 -9.26 4.52
CA ARG A 44 31.37 -7.85 4.26
C ARG A 44 30.36 -6.96 4.98
N ASN A 45 30.82 -5.97 5.72
CA ASN A 45 29.99 -4.94 6.28
C ASN A 45 29.87 -3.79 5.26
N ASP A 46 28.86 -3.87 4.43
CA ASP A 46 28.61 -2.87 3.38
C ASP A 46 28.25 -1.49 3.97
N GLY A 47 27.57 -1.43 5.11
CA GLY A 47 27.25 -0.19 5.82
C GLY A 47 28.51 0.64 6.18
N ALA A 48 29.56 -0.01 6.63
CA ALA A 48 30.83 0.69 6.97
C ALA A 48 31.60 1.22 5.75
N ARG A 49 31.36 0.64 4.56
CA ARG A 49 31.94 1.13 3.29
C ARG A 49 31.17 2.33 2.77
N LEU A 50 29.84 2.24 2.75
CA LEU A 50 28.93 3.27 2.28
C LEU A 50 29.11 4.56 3.08
N LEU A 51 29.30 4.46 4.39
CA LEU A 51 29.64 5.59 5.27
C LEU A 51 30.96 6.28 4.89
N ARG A 52 31.95 5.52 4.40
CA ARG A 52 33.26 6.08 4.01
C ARG A 52 33.30 6.69 2.62
N GLN A 53 32.41 6.27 1.73
CA GLN A 53 32.42 6.68 0.31
C GLN A 53 31.33 7.71 -0.04
N GLY A 54 30.46 8.10 0.92
CA GLY A 54 29.30 8.95 0.64
C GLY A 54 28.34 8.30 -0.35
N SER A 55 28.39 6.96 -0.49
CA SER A 55 27.60 6.19 -1.44
C SER A 55 26.22 5.89 -0.88
N ARG A 56 25.27 5.64 -1.76
CA ARG A 56 23.92 5.19 -1.42
C ARG A 56 23.94 3.88 -0.65
N THR A 57 22.96 3.69 0.23
CA THR A 57 22.84 2.50 1.08
C THR A 57 22.29 1.30 0.35
N SER A 58 21.73 1.51 -0.86
CA SER A 58 20.97 0.52 -1.61
C SER A 58 19.81 -0.05 -0.81
N CYS A 59 19.15 0.81 -0.05
CA CYS A 59 17.96 0.48 0.74
C CYS A 59 16.86 1.50 0.49
N VAL A 60 15.63 1.04 0.33
CA VAL A 60 14.43 1.87 0.26
C VAL A 60 13.46 1.48 1.36
N GLY A 61 12.72 2.45 1.87
CA GLY A 61 11.70 2.25 2.89
C GLY A 61 10.31 2.25 2.29
N LEU A 62 9.43 1.39 2.80
CA LEU A 62 8.01 1.36 2.49
C LEU A 62 7.21 1.35 3.80
N ILE A 63 6.41 2.39 4.00
CA ILE A 63 5.53 2.52 5.16
C ILE A 63 4.11 2.35 4.69
N LEU A 64 3.41 1.40 5.28
CA LEU A 64 2.04 0.99 4.94
C LEU A 64 1.13 1.15 6.15
N GLU A 65 -0.16 1.07 5.93
CA GLU A 65 -1.12 0.97 7.03
C GLU A 65 -0.94 -0.36 7.78
N ASP A 66 -1.10 -1.49 7.08
CA ASP A 66 -1.05 -2.82 7.69
C ASP A 66 -0.51 -3.87 6.69
N LEU A 67 0.61 -4.49 7.02
CA LEU A 67 1.20 -5.57 6.22
C LEU A 67 0.35 -6.85 6.14
N ALA A 68 -0.61 -7.01 7.05
CA ALA A 68 -1.52 -8.15 7.04
C ALA A 68 -2.67 -7.99 6.02
N ASP A 69 -2.90 -6.78 5.50
CA ASP A 69 -3.91 -6.57 4.47
C ASP A 69 -3.40 -7.07 3.10
N PRO A 70 -4.17 -7.93 2.40
CA PRO A 70 -3.80 -8.48 1.10
C PRO A 70 -3.50 -7.42 0.03
N PHE A 71 -4.16 -6.25 0.08
CA PHE A 71 -3.88 -5.13 -0.80
C PHE A 71 -2.45 -4.63 -0.61
N TYR A 72 -2.06 -4.34 0.64
CA TYR A 72 -0.72 -3.86 0.94
C TYR A 72 0.35 -4.94 0.79
N ALA A 73 0.01 -6.22 0.98
CA ALA A 73 0.93 -7.33 0.74
C ALA A 73 1.32 -7.42 -0.75
N GLN A 74 0.36 -7.31 -1.67
CA GLN A 74 0.61 -7.30 -3.11
C GLN A 74 1.38 -6.06 -3.54
N LEU A 75 1.02 -4.89 -3.01
CA LEU A 75 1.73 -3.63 -3.26
C LEU A 75 3.20 -3.72 -2.82
N SER A 76 3.46 -4.23 -1.61
CA SER A 76 4.82 -4.45 -1.09
C SER A 76 5.63 -5.37 -1.99
N ARG A 77 5.04 -6.46 -2.47
CA ARG A 77 5.69 -7.39 -3.40
C ARG A 77 6.12 -6.68 -4.69
N ALA A 78 5.27 -5.84 -5.26
CA ALA A 78 5.61 -5.10 -6.47
C ALA A 78 6.77 -4.11 -6.24
N VAL A 79 6.75 -3.40 -5.11
CA VAL A 79 7.85 -2.50 -4.73
C VAL A 79 9.14 -3.27 -4.52
N GLU A 80 9.10 -4.44 -3.87
CA GLU A 80 10.26 -5.31 -3.67
C GLU A 80 10.85 -5.80 -4.99
N GLU A 81 10.03 -6.22 -5.94
CA GLU A 81 10.47 -6.68 -7.26
C GLU A 81 11.24 -5.57 -8.00
N VAL A 82 10.74 -4.33 -7.98
CA VAL A 82 11.43 -3.18 -8.57
C VAL A 82 12.71 -2.86 -7.79
N ALA A 83 12.65 -2.78 -6.46
CA ALA A 83 13.83 -2.50 -5.64
C ALA A 83 14.95 -3.52 -5.91
N ARG A 84 14.63 -4.80 -5.95
CA ARG A 84 15.57 -5.88 -6.27
C ARG A 84 16.19 -5.73 -7.66
N SER A 85 15.42 -5.33 -8.67
CA SER A 85 15.94 -5.10 -10.03
C SER A 85 16.96 -3.96 -10.08
N HIS A 86 16.88 -3.03 -9.13
CA HIS A 86 17.83 -1.92 -8.92
C HIS A 86 18.94 -2.25 -7.92
N GLY A 87 19.04 -3.51 -7.45
CA GLY A 87 20.05 -3.92 -6.46
C GLY A 87 19.83 -3.32 -5.07
N SER A 88 18.60 -2.92 -4.75
CA SER A 88 18.22 -2.33 -3.46
C SER A 88 17.41 -3.31 -2.62
N LEU A 89 17.57 -3.22 -1.29
CA LEU A 89 16.75 -3.91 -0.31
C LEU A 89 15.53 -3.05 0.06
N LEU A 90 14.42 -3.71 0.37
CA LEU A 90 13.21 -3.06 0.86
C LEU A 90 13.10 -3.27 2.38
N PHE A 91 12.96 -2.16 3.13
CA PHE A 91 12.50 -2.16 4.52
C PHE A 91 11.02 -1.81 4.55
N THR A 92 10.23 -2.57 5.30
CA THR A 92 8.80 -2.32 5.44
C THR A 92 8.43 -2.07 6.89
N GLY A 93 7.43 -1.20 7.10
CA GLY A 93 6.85 -0.92 8.41
C GLY A 93 5.35 -0.65 8.31
N SER A 94 4.59 -1.00 9.37
CA SER A 94 3.16 -0.72 9.46
C SER A 94 2.89 0.41 10.42
N SER A 95 2.20 1.46 9.95
CA SER A 95 1.76 2.60 10.78
C SER A 95 0.54 2.26 11.65
N ALA A 96 -0.25 1.25 11.25
CA ALA A 96 -1.53 0.90 11.88
C ALA A 96 -2.53 2.07 11.94
N GLU A 97 -2.46 3.00 10.96
CA GLU A 97 -3.24 4.24 10.89
C GLU A 97 -2.97 5.18 12.09
N ASP A 98 -1.82 5.04 12.74
CA ASP A 98 -1.36 5.90 13.84
C ASP A 98 -0.34 6.92 13.31
N PRO A 99 -0.66 8.24 13.31
CA PRO A 99 0.23 9.28 12.83
C PRO A 99 1.55 9.38 13.61
N ALA A 100 1.53 9.09 14.91
CA ALA A 100 2.74 9.13 15.73
C ALA A 100 3.69 8.00 15.33
N ARG A 101 3.15 6.81 15.15
CA ARG A 101 3.90 5.64 14.70
C ARG A 101 4.41 5.77 13.26
N GLU A 102 3.61 6.35 12.37
CA GLU A 102 4.06 6.66 11.00
C GLU A 102 5.27 7.58 11.03
N ARG A 103 5.18 8.68 11.80
CA ARG A 103 6.28 9.64 11.95
C ARG A 103 7.53 8.98 12.53
N GLU A 104 7.40 8.19 13.60
CA GLU A 104 8.52 7.45 14.21
C GLU A 104 9.21 6.54 13.20
N LEU A 105 8.45 5.68 12.50
CA LEU A 105 8.97 4.77 11.47
C LEU A 105 9.67 5.53 10.35
N THR A 106 9.08 6.62 9.89
CA THR A 106 9.64 7.44 8.81
C THR A 106 10.98 8.03 9.20
N LEU A 107 11.07 8.64 10.38
CA LEU A 107 12.33 9.20 10.89
C LEU A 107 13.37 8.12 11.18
N ASP A 108 12.94 6.97 11.65
CA ASP A 108 13.80 5.81 11.87
C ASP A 108 14.42 5.29 10.58
N PHE A 109 13.65 5.26 9.49
CA PHE A 109 14.17 4.88 8.17
C PHE A 109 15.15 5.94 7.64
N CYS A 110 14.85 7.24 7.80
CA CYS A 110 15.77 8.32 7.48
C CYS A 110 17.08 8.24 8.28
N ALA A 111 17.00 7.97 9.59
CA ALA A 111 18.17 7.80 10.46
C ALA A 111 19.04 6.61 10.03
N ARG A 112 18.46 5.57 9.47
CA ARG A 112 19.17 4.43 8.86
C ARG A 112 19.65 4.71 7.44
N ARG A 113 19.43 5.94 6.94
CA ARG A 113 19.86 6.42 5.63
C ARG A 113 19.30 5.60 4.48
N VAL A 114 18.02 5.29 4.50
CA VAL A 114 17.38 4.79 3.28
C VAL A 114 17.54 5.83 2.17
N ASP A 115 17.75 5.37 0.95
CA ASP A 115 17.98 6.24 -0.21
C ASP A 115 16.65 6.87 -0.73
N GLY A 116 15.53 6.30 -0.31
CA GLY A 116 14.20 6.80 -0.63
C GLY A 116 13.11 6.12 0.17
N LEU A 117 11.94 6.77 0.20
CA LEU A 117 10.76 6.35 0.94
C LEU A 117 9.52 6.29 0.03
N ILE A 118 8.75 5.22 0.16
CA ILE A 118 7.37 5.15 -0.31
C ILE A 118 6.50 5.09 0.93
N VAL A 119 5.48 5.95 1.02
CA VAL A 119 4.64 6.06 2.21
C VAL A 119 3.17 6.00 1.79
N VAL A 120 2.38 5.19 2.49
CA VAL A 120 0.92 5.31 2.56
C VAL A 120 0.62 6.27 3.72
N PRO A 121 0.28 7.54 3.44
CA PRO A 121 0.21 8.55 4.49
C PRO A 121 -1.06 8.39 5.34
N THR A 122 -0.95 8.65 6.64
CA THR A 122 -2.10 8.96 7.50
C THR A 122 -2.65 10.35 7.17
N ALA A 123 -3.74 10.77 7.82
CA ALA A 123 -4.32 12.11 7.61
C ALA A 123 -3.48 13.27 8.16
N ALA A 124 -2.38 13.01 8.87
CA ALA A 124 -1.53 14.01 9.50
C ALA A 124 -0.75 14.89 8.52
N ASP A 125 -0.16 15.97 9.02
CA ASP A 125 0.78 16.81 8.29
C ASP A 125 2.17 16.15 8.21
N HIS A 126 2.71 16.08 7.01
CA HIS A 126 4.02 15.47 6.69
C HIS A 126 5.14 16.50 6.49
N GLY A 127 4.90 17.77 6.80
CA GLY A 127 5.91 18.84 6.73
C GLY A 127 7.20 18.53 7.46
N PHE A 128 7.19 17.60 8.43
CA PHE A 128 8.37 17.13 9.14
C PHE A 128 9.40 16.42 8.22
N LEU A 129 9.00 15.98 7.02
CA LEU A 129 9.90 15.37 6.02
C LEU A 129 10.61 16.40 5.13
N ALA A 130 10.25 17.68 5.20
CA ALA A 130 10.87 18.70 4.36
C ALA A 130 12.40 18.78 4.50
N PRO A 131 13.00 18.63 5.70
CA PRO A 131 14.45 18.58 5.86
C PRO A 131 15.09 17.37 5.16
N GLU A 132 14.44 16.21 5.19
CA GLU A 132 14.93 14.98 4.57
C GLU A 132 14.89 15.08 3.04
N LEU A 133 13.82 15.67 2.48
CA LEU A 133 13.76 15.97 1.05
C LEU A 133 14.87 16.94 0.64
N ALA A 134 15.12 17.99 1.44
CA ALA A 134 16.19 18.94 1.19
C ALA A 134 17.58 18.29 1.28
N ALA A 135 17.74 17.28 2.13
CA ALA A 135 18.96 16.48 2.24
C ALA A 135 19.17 15.48 1.09
N GLY A 136 18.13 15.31 0.22
CA GLY A 136 18.20 14.49 -0.99
C GLY A 136 17.53 13.12 -0.87
N THR A 137 16.83 12.82 0.21
CA THR A 137 15.97 11.63 0.32
C THR A 137 14.79 11.75 -0.64
N ALA A 138 14.64 10.80 -1.56
CA ALA A 138 13.49 10.76 -2.44
C ALA A 138 12.23 10.25 -1.67
N VAL A 139 11.09 10.90 -1.89
CA VAL A 139 9.83 10.49 -1.25
C VAL A 139 8.72 10.41 -2.30
N VAL A 140 7.94 9.33 -2.24
CA VAL A 140 6.75 9.10 -3.07
C VAL A 140 5.60 8.72 -2.16
N SER A 141 4.42 9.30 -2.36
CA SER A 141 3.21 8.85 -1.68
C SER A 141 2.42 7.87 -2.54
N ILE A 142 1.78 6.89 -1.92
CA ILE A 142 0.97 5.89 -2.59
C ILE A 142 -0.35 5.69 -1.85
N ASP A 143 -1.41 5.35 -2.60
CA ASP A 143 -2.77 5.13 -2.11
C ASP A 143 -3.48 6.41 -1.61
N ARG A 144 -2.73 7.32 -0.99
CA ARG A 144 -3.25 8.59 -0.43
C ARG A 144 -2.26 9.73 -0.72
N PRO A 145 -2.74 10.97 -0.90
CA PRO A 145 -1.86 12.13 -1.02
C PRO A 145 -1.23 12.47 0.34
N MET A 146 -0.05 13.03 0.30
CA MET A 146 0.66 13.47 1.49
C MET A 146 0.28 14.92 1.82
N ASN A 147 -0.21 15.20 3.02
CA ASN A 147 -0.53 16.54 3.47
C ASN A 147 0.74 17.31 3.83
N GLY A 148 0.78 18.60 3.51
CA GLY A 148 1.92 19.49 3.82
C GLY A 148 3.15 19.32 2.94
N LEU A 149 3.16 18.36 2.00
CA LEU A 149 4.27 18.14 1.06
C LEU A 149 3.78 17.91 -0.36
N THR A 150 4.54 18.41 -1.33
CA THR A 150 4.31 18.12 -2.75
C THR A 150 5.33 17.10 -3.23
N VAL A 151 4.88 15.84 -3.34
CA VAL A 151 5.67 14.70 -3.80
C VAL A 151 4.93 13.94 -4.90
N ASP A 152 5.66 13.09 -5.65
CA ASP A 152 5.00 12.17 -6.58
C ASP A 152 3.99 11.31 -5.82
N THR A 153 2.81 11.14 -6.42
CA THR A 153 1.68 10.47 -5.77
C THR A 153 1.05 9.48 -6.73
N VAL A 154 0.86 8.24 -6.30
CA VAL A 154 0.15 7.20 -7.05
C VAL A 154 -1.13 6.84 -6.30
N LEU A 155 -2.28 7.04 -6.94
CA LEU A 155 -3.61 6.82 -6.37
C LEU A 155 -4.40 5.82 -7.21
N ALA A 156 -5.42 5.21 -6.62
CA ALA A 156 -6.49 4.56 -7.37
C ALA A 156 -7.62 5.55 -7.68
N ALA A 157 -8.39 5.25 -8.72
CA ALA A 157 -9.59 6.00 -9.11
C ALA A 157 -10.75 5.73 -8.13
N ASN A 158 -10.56 6.06 -6.85
CA ASN A 158 -11.46 5.72 -5.75
C ASN A 158 -12.90 6.22 -5.97
N ARG A 159 -13.06 7.51 -6.25
CA ARG A 159 -14.36 8.15 -6.45
C ARG A 159 -15.10 7.56 -7.64
N ARG A 160 -14.40 7.41 -8.77
CA ARG A 160 -14.97 6.84 -9.98
C ARG A 160 -15.36 5.38 -9.80
N GLY A 161 -14.50 4.57 -9.17
CA GLY A 161 -14.79 3.16 -8.90
C GLY A 161 -16.02 2.98 -8.00
N ALA A 162 -16.13 3.81 -6.95
CA ALA A 162 -17.28 3.80 -6.07
C ALA A 162 -18.57 4.22 -6.80
N ALA A 163 -18.49 5.26 -7.62
CA ALA A 163 -19.66 5.69 -8.42
C ALA A 163 -20.07 4.61 -9.43
N GLU A 164 -19.13 3.90 -10.04
CA GLU A 164 -19.40 2.79 -10.95
C GLU A 164 -20.11 1.62 -10.23
N ALA A 165 -19.66 1.26 -9.03
CA ALA A 165 -20.27 0.23 -8.19
C ALA A 165 -21.73 0.56 -7.84
N VAL A 166 -21.96 1.76 -7.35
CA VAL A 166 -23.32 2.22 -7.00
C VAL A 166 -24.18 2.35 -8.23
N GLY A 167 -23.66 2.88 -9.33
CA GLY A 167 -24.36 2.95 -10.60
C GLY A 167 -24.74 1.55 -11.13
N HIS A 168 -23.92 0.53 -10.86
CA HIS A 168 -24.27 -0.85 -11.17
C HIS A 168 -25.48 -1.33 -10.36
N LEU A 169 -25.49 -1.15 -9.03
CA LEU A 169 -26.64 -1.49 -8.19
C LEU A 169 -27.92 -0.76 -8.62
N ILE A 170 -27.81 0.52 -8.98
CA ILE A 170 -28.94 1.31 -9.49
C ILE A 170 -29.50 0.71 -10.80
N ARG A 171 -28.63 0.26 -11.71
CA ARG A 171 -29.06 -0.42 -12.95
C ARG A 171 -29.74 -1.76 -12.69
N GLN A 172 -29.47 -2.43 -11.56
CA GLN A 172 -30.18 -3.63 -11.11
C GLN A 172 -31.53 -3.31 -10.45
N GLY A 173 -31.90 -2.03 -10.34
CA GLY A 173 -33.19 -1.58 -9.81
C GLY A 173 -33.15 -1.09 -8.37
N HIS A 174 -32.01 -1.15 -7.69
CA HIS A 174 -31.87 -0.70 -6.32
C HIS A 174 -31.92 0.83 -6.22
N ARG A 175 -32.71 1.34 -5.30
CA ARG A 175 -32.86 2.78 -5.01
C ARG A 175 -32.44 3.12 -3.58
N ARG A 176 -32.61 2.19 -2.67
CA ARG A 176 -32.16 2.29 -1.27
C ARG A 176 -30.90 1.44 -1.11
N ILE A 177 -29.77 2.10 -1.16
CA ILE A 177 -28.45 1.47 -1.13
C ILE A 177 -27.74 1.95 0.13
N GLY A 178 -27.38 1.03 1.03
CA GLY A 178 -26.57 1.33 2.20
C GLY A 178 -25.09 1.42 1.86
N TYR A 179 -24.37 2.26 2.58
CA TYR A 179 -22.91 2.40 2.46
C TYR A 179 -22.25 2.15 3.81
N LEU A 180 -21.26 1.25 3.82
CA LEU A 180 -20.44 1.00 4.98
C LEU A 180 -18.97 1.27 4.58
N GLY A 181 -18.34 2.21 5.27
CA GLY A 181 -16.97 2.65 4.96
C GLY A 181 -16.11 2.78 6.21
N ASP A 182 -14.82 3.05 5.98
CA ASP A 182 -13.85 3.30 7.02
C ASP A 182 -13.97 4.74 7.56
N ASP A 183 -13.06 5.15 8.43
CA ASP A 183 -13.02 6.48 9.02
C ASP A 183 -13.02 7.56 7.91
N PRO A 184 -13.93 8.53 7.94
CA PRO A 184 -14.05 9.56 6.91
C PRO A 184 -12.84 10.50 6.83
N GLU A 185 -11.96 10.53 7.82
CA GLU A 185 -10.69 11.26 7.76
C GLU A 185 -9.67 10.58 6.83
N ILE A 186 -9.85 9.29 6.54
CA ILE A 186 -9.03 8.56 5.59
C ILE A 186 -9.40 8.99 4.17
N PHE A 187 -8.43 9.49 3.41
CA PHE A 187 -8.61 10.00 2.06
C PHE A 187 -9.39 9.03 1.15
N THR A 188 -9.02 7.75 1.12
CA THR A 188 -9.67 6.74 0.27
C THR A 188 -11.12 6.49 0.68
N ALA A 189 -11.41 6.49 1.98
CA ALA A 189 -12.77 6.36 2.51
C ALA A 189 -13.64 7.56 2.12
N ALA A 190 -13.12 8.78 2.26
CA ALA A 190 -13.81 10.01 1.85
C ALA A 190 -14.10 10.04 0.36
N GLU A 191 -13.15 9.67 -0.50
CA GLU A 191 -13.33 9.63 -1.95
C GLU A 191 -14.35 8.57 -2.38
N ARG A 192 -14.35 7.40 -1.75
CA ARG A 192 -15.32 6.33 -2.04
C ARG A 192 -16.73 6.73 -1.60
N LEU A 193 -16.88 7.35 -0.43
CA LEU A 193 -18.17 7.92 0.01
C LEU A 193 -18.66 9.03 -0.93
N ALA A 194 -17.75 9.89 -1.39
CA ALA A 194 -18.09 10.93 -2.36
C ALA A 194 -18.57 10.33 -3.69
N GLY A 195 -17.96 9.25 -4.16
CA GLY A 195 -18.38 8.51 -5.34
C GLY A 195 -19.77 7.88 -5.17
N TYR A 196 -20.05 7.27 -4.02
CA TYR A 196 -21.38 6.76 -3.67
C TYR A 196 -22.43 7.87 -3.71
N ARG A 197 -22.20 9.00 -3.01
CA ARG A 197 -23.12 10.14 -2.98
C ARG A 197 -23.35 10.73 -4.38
N GLN A 198 -22.29 10.81 -5.18
CA GLN A 198 -22.36 11.29 -6.56
C GLN A 198 -23.30 10.41 -7.40
N ALA A 199 -23.11 9.09 -7.41
CA ALA A 199 -23.95 8.19 -8.20
C ALA A 199 -25.42 8.18 -7.77
N MET A 200 -25.69 8.26 -6.45
CA MET A 200 -27.05 8.40 -5.93
C MET A 200 -27.72 9.70 -6.41
N ALA A 201 -27.00 10.81 -6.35
CA ALA A 201 -27.51 12.12 -6.78
C ALA A 201 -27.74 12.18 -8.29
N GLU A 202 -26.83 11.65 -9.11
CA GLU A 202 -26.95 11.57 -10.58
C GLU A 202 -28.18 10.75 -11.01
N ALA A 203 -28.53 9.74 -10.23
CA ALA A 203 -29.74 8.92 -10.45
C ALA A 203 -31.03 9.55 -9.87
N GLY A 204 -30.95 10.71 -9.23
CA GLY A 204 -32.09 11.36 -8.59
C GLY A 204 -32.55 10.69 -7.30
N HIS A 205 -31.69 9.89 -6.66
CA HIS A 205 -31.97 9.22 -5.40
C HIS A 205 -31.39 10.02 -4.23
N GLY A 206 -32.21 10.25 -3.19
CA GLY A 206 -31.73 10.82 -1.93
C GLY A 206 -30.85 9.82 -1.17
N VAL A 207 -29.95 10.33 -0.36
CA VAL A 207 -29.20 9.54 0.62
C VAL A 207 -29.71 9.85 2.01
N ASP A 208 -30.22 8.83 2.70
CA ASP A 208 -30.55 8.96 4.12
C ASP A 208 -29.27 8.69 4.95
N GLU A 209 -28.99 9.53 5.91
CA GLU A 209 -27.84 9.34 6.82
C GLU A 209 -27.98 8.03 7.62
N ALA A 210 -29.20 7.51 7.81
CA ALA A 210 -29.43 6.19 8.41
C ALA A 210 -28.87 5.04 7.56
N TRP A 211 -28.64 5.24 6.26
CA TRP A 211 -28.05 4.26 5.36
C TRP A 211 -26.52 4.32 5.33
N LEU A 212 -25.91 5.21 6.10
CA LEU A 212 -24.46 5.36 6.17
C LEU A 212 -23.92 4.80 7.48
N ALA A 213 -22.82 4.04 7.40
CA ALA A 213 -22.02 3.65 8.55
C ALA A 213 -20.55 3.85 8.20
N MET A 214 -19.93 4.82 8.90
CA MET A 214 -18.54 5.18 8.73
C MET A 214 -17.76 4.90 10.02
N GLY A 215 -16.54 4.43 9.87
CA GLY A 215 -15.63 4.14 10.97
C GLY A 215 -14.94 2.78 10.79
N ARG A 216 -14.03 2.48 11.69
CA ARG A 216 -13.32 1.18 11.65
C ARG A 216 -14.32 0.02 11.67
N PRO A 217 -14.12 -1.02 10.83
CA PRO A 217 -15.09 -2.12 10.68
C PRO A 217 -15.05 -3.11 11.86
N GLU A 218 -15.44 -2.62 13.03
CA GLU A 218 -15.59 -3.45 14.24
C GLU A 218 -16.83 -4.35 14.12
N PRO A 219 -16.73 -5.65 14.46
CA PRO A 219 -17.82 -6.61 14.25
C PRO A 219 -19.17 -6.18 14.87
N VAL A 220 -19.15 -5.63 16.07
CA VAL A 220 -20.37 -5.18 16.76
C VAL A 220 -20.97 -3.96 16.06
N GLY A 221 -20.13 -2.99 15.67
CA GLY A 221 -20.56 -1.79 14.96
C GLY A 221 -21.19 -2.12 13.61
N ILE A 222 -20.59 -3.05 12.85
CA ILE A 222 -21.12 -3.52 11.57
C ILE A 222 -22.47 -4.22 11.77
N HIS A 223 -22.61 -5.08 12.76
CA HIS A 223 -23.87 -5.78 13.04
C HIS A 223 -25.01 -4.80 13.37
N LEU A 224 -24.77 -3.83 14.24
CA LEU A 224 -25.74 -2.80 14.60
C LEU A 224 -26.12 -1.91 13.41
N ALA A 225 -25.15 -1.58 12.56
CA ALA A 225 -25.40 -0.81 11.34
C ALA A 225 -26.28 -1.59 10.37
N LEU A 226 -26.02 -2.88 10.17
CA LEU A 226 -26.83 -3.74 9.30
C LEU A 226 -28.24 -3.93 9.85
N ASP A 227 -28.42 -4.17 11.15
CA ASP A 227 -29.73 -4.27 11.77
C ASP A 227 -30.58 -3.01 11.50
N ARG A 228 -29.97 -1.84 11.66
CA ARG A 228 -30.64 -0.56 11.37
C ARG A 228 -30.97 -0.41 9.88
N MET A 229 -30.04 -0.73 8.98
CA MET A 229 -30.18 -0.54 7.54
C MET A 229 -31.15 -1.51 6.89
N LEU A 230 -31.20 -2.75 7.39
CA LEU A 230 -31.98 -3.84 6.79
C LEU A 230 -33.35 -4.02 7.44
N SER A 231 -33.73 -3.18 8.43
CA SER A 231 -35.00 -3.28 9.15
C SER A 231 -35.92 -2.12 8.82
N GLY A 232 -37.24 -2.40 8.88
CA GLY A 232 -38.28 -1.38 8.72
C GLY A 232 -38.70 -1.10 7.28
N PRO A 233 -39.61 -0.13 7.07
CA PRO A 233 -40.21 0.18 5.76
C PRO A 233 -39.24 0.80 4.78
N ASP A 234 -38.22 1.49 5.28
CA ASP A 234 -37.18 2.16 4.47
C ASP A 234 -35.87 1.35 4.40
N ALA A 235 -35.96 0.05 4.68
CA ALA A 235 -34.81 -0.85 4.61
C ALA A 235 -34.10 -0.76 3.25
N VAL A 236 -32.76 -0.79 3.29
CA VAL A 236 -31.95 -0.83 2.08
C VAL A 236 -32.08 -2.19 1.40
N THR A 237 -32.00 -2.22 0.09
CA THR A 237 -32.09 -3.45 -0.71
C THR A 237 -30.74 -3.90 -1.25
N ALA A 238 -29.74 -3.01 -1.15
CA ALA A 238 -28.36 -3.28 -1.56
C ALA A 238 -27.37 -2.58 -0.62
N LEU A 239 -26.15 -3.08 -0.58
CA LEU A 239 -25.07 -2.55 0.22
C LEU A 239 -23.84 -2.30 -0.66
N MET A 240 -23.16 -1.20 -0.43
CA MET A 240 -21.79 -0.95 -0.89
C MET A 240 -20.83 -0.92 0.30
N CYS A 241 -19.79 -1.74 0.26
CA CYS A 241 -18.74 -1.77 1.25
C CYS A 241 -17.51 -1.02 0.73
N GLY A 242 -17.00 -0.09 1.54
CA GLY A 242 -15.96 0.84 1.15
C GLY A 242 -14.54 0.24 1.11
N ASN A 243 -14.30 -0.96 1.65
CA ASN A 243 -13.03 -1.70 1.53
C ASN A 243 -13.24 -3.21 1.77
N ASN A 244 -12.17 -4.01 1.56
CA ASN A 244 -12.17 -5.46 1.74
C ASN A 244 -12.52 -5.87 3.20
N ARG A 245 -11.98 -5.18 4.20
CA ARG A 245 -12.21 -5.47 5.62
C ARG A 245 -13.68 -5.28 5.98
N THR A 246 -14.26 -4.16 5.54
CA THR A 246 -15.69 -3.89 5.70
C THR A 246 -16.52 -4.93 4.99
N THR A 247 -16.15 -5.30 3.75
CA THR A 247 -16.85 -6.35 2.98
C THR A 247 -16.87 -7.68 3.74
N VAL A 248 -15.72 -8.13 4.25
CA VAL A 248 -15.61 -9.37 5.02
C VAL A 248 -16.42 -9.30 6.32
N ALA A 249 -16.39 -8.17 7.02
CA ALA A 249 -17.16 -7.97 8.25
C ALA A 249 -18.67 -8.01 7.99
N VAL A 250 -19.14 -7.37 6.92
CA VAL A 250 -20.54 -7.42 6.46
C VAL A 250 -20.95 -8.85 6.10
N LEU A 251 -20.14 -9.57 5.33
CA LEU A 251 -20.43 -10.96 4.96
C LEU A 251 -20.55 -11.87 6.17
N ARG A 252 -19.69 -11.70 7.16
CA ARG A 252 -19.77 -12.46 8.44
C ARG A 252 -21.08 -12.18 9.19
N SER A 253 -21.51 -10.91 9.21
CA SER A 253 -22.77 -10.54 9.86
C SER A 253 -23.99 -11.05 9.08
N LEU A 254 -23.98 -10.93 7.73
CA LEU A 254 -25.06 -11.44 6.88
C LEU A 254 -25.20 -12.97 6.90
N ALA A 255 -24.13 -13.71 7.16
CA ALA A 255 -24.18 -15.17 7.30
C ALA A 255 -25.11 -15.64 8.43
N THR A 256 -25.39 -14.78 9.41
CA THR A 256 -26.31 -15.06 10.52
C THR A 256 -27.72 -14.51 10.31
N CYS A 257 -27.94 -13.72 9.27
CA CYS A 257 -29.22 -13.08 8.95
C CYS A 257 -29.88 -13.76 7.74
N PRO A 258 -31.13 -14.24 7.83
CA PRO A 258 -31.84 -14.75 6.68
C PRO A 258 -32.27 -13.59 5.79
N GLY A 259 -31.71 -13.51 4.59
CA GLY A 259 -32.08 -12.51 3.59
C GLY A 259 -31.10 -12.49 2.42
N ARG A 260 -31.59 -12.08 1.24
CA ARG A 260 -30.73 -11.84 0.07
C ARG A 260 -30.62 -10.33 -0.14
N THR A 261 -29.52 -9.74 0.32
CA THR A 261 -29.19 -8.34 0.10
C THR A 261 -28.11 -8.25 -0.97
N ALA A 262 -28.33 -7.46 -2.01
CA ALA A 262 -27.29 -7.23 -3.02
C ALA A 262 -26.09 -6.55 -2.37
N LEU A 263 -24.88 -6.93 -2.81
CA LEU A 263 -23.64 -6.45 -2.21
C LEU A 263 -22.58 -6.17 -3.27
N VAL A 264 -21.95 -5.01 -3.20
CA VAL A 264 -20.71 -4.71 -3.93
C VAL A 264 -19.65 -4.27 -2.94
N GLY A 265 -18.47 -4.90 -2.98
CA GLY A 265 -17.31 -4.52 -2.19
C GLY A 265 -16.36 -3.61 -2.95
N PHE A 266 -15.59 -2.79 -2.25
CA PHE A 266 -14.39 -2.18 -2.80
C PHE A 266 -13.18 -2.99 -2.33
N ASP A 267 -12.16 -3.12 -3.17
CA ASP A 267 -11.03 -4.03 -3.09
C ASP A 267 -11.41 -5.51 -3.26
N ASP A 268 -10.66 -6.18 -4.12
CA ASP A 268 -10.78 -7.63 -4.27
C ASP A 268 -10.06 -8.34 -3.13
N PHE A 269 -10.53 -9.51 -2.74
CA PHE A 269 -9.96 -10.29 -1.67
C PHE A 269 -9.97 -11.79 -1.99
N GLU A 270 -9.05 -12.50 -1.37
CA GLU A 270 -8.96 -13.95 -1.51
C GLU A 270 -10.29 -14.62 -1.14
N LEU A 271 -10.70 -15.61 -1.91
CA LEU A 271 -11.97 -16.35 -1.76
C LEU A 271 -13.26 -15.58 -2.14
N ALA A 272 -13.19 -14.32 -2.58
CA ALA A 272 -14.38 -13.56 -2.99
C ALA A 272 -15.19 -14.25 -4.10
N ASP A 273 -14.52 -15.00 -4.97
CA ASP A 273 -15.09 -15.77 -6.07
C ASP A 273 -15.50 -17.20 -5.70
N MET A 274 -15.12 -17.69 -4.50
CA MET A 274 -15.39 -19.06 -4.03
C MET A 274 -16.55 -19.13 -3.03
N LEU A 275 -17.12 -18.01 -2.65
CA LEU A 275 -18.27 -17.97 -1.73
C LEU A 275 -19.53 -18.52 -2.42
N PRO A 276 -20.54 -19.03 -1.66
CA PRO A 276 -21.79 -19.52 -2.22
C PRO A 276 -22.50 -18.51 -3.12
N VAL A 277 -22.38 -17.22 -2.82
CA VAL A 277 -22.70 -16.09 -3.70
C VAL A 277 -21.40 -15.33 -3.88
N PRO A 278 -20.72 -15.48 -5.04
CA PRO A 278 -19.45 -14.81 -5.28
C PRO A 278 -19.61 -13.30 -5.26
N VAL A 279 -18.64 -12.59 -4.65
CA VAL A 279 -18.76 -11.17 -4.36
C VAL A 279 -18.32 -10.31 -5.54
N THR A 280 -19.25 -9.51 -6.05
CA THR A 280 -18.98 -8.43 -7.01
C THR A 280 -18.17 -7.34 -6.32
N VAL A 281 -17.03 -6.93 -6.90
CA VAL A 281 -16.11 -5.98 -6.30
C VAL A 281 -15.60 -4.93 -7.30
N VAL A 282 -15.23 -3.78 -6.78
CA VAL A 282 -14.35 -2.82 -7.47
C VAL A 282 -12.91 -3.22 -7.18
N ALA A 283 -12.24 -3.82 -8.13
CA ALA A 283 -10.85 -4.25 -7.99
C ALA A 283 -9.88 -3.11 -8.34
N GLN A 284 -8.91 -2.90 -7.47
CA GLN A 284 -7.70 -2.12 -7.73
C GLN A 284 -6.61 -3.01 -8.34
N ASP A 285 -5.52 -2.39 -8.81
CA ASP A 285 -4.30 -3.10 -9.21
C ASP A 285 -3.12 -2.68 -8.31
N PRO A 286 -3.00 -3.29 -7.11
CA PRO A 286 -1.94 -2.96 -6.17
C PRO A 286 -0.54 -3.28 -6.71
N MET A 287 -0.42 -4.27 -7.60
CA MET A 287 0.85 -4.60 -8.26
C MET A 287 1.29 -3.47 -9.20
N LEU A 288 0.39 -2.93 -10.01
CA LEU A 288 0.68 -1.79 -10.89
C LEU A 288 0.98 -0.54 -10.06
N MET A 289 0.19 -0.26 -9.03
CA MET A 289 0.40 0.89 -8.13
C MET A 289 1.79 0.83 -7.48
N GLY A 290 2.15 -0.29 -6.88
CA GLY A 290 3.45 -0.48 -6.24
C GLY A 290 4.62 -0.36 -7.22
N ARG A 291 4.49 -0.93 -8.42
CA ARG A 291 5.49 -0.81 -9.49
C ARG A 291 5.69 0.64 -9.90
N MET A 292 4.61 1.37 -10.17
CA MET A 292 4.70 2.76 -10.60
C MET A 292 5.28 3.67 -9.52
N ALA A 293 4.90 3.47 -8.24
CA ALA A 293 5.49 4.23 -7.14
C ALA A 293 7.00 3.96 -6.99
N ALA A 294 7.41 2.70 -7.09
CA ALA A 294 8.82 2.35 -7.02
C ALA A 294 9.62 2.90 -8.20
N GLU A 295 9.11 2.82 -9.42
CA GLU A 295 9.76 3.40 -10.61
C GLU A 295 9.91 4.92 -10.48
N LEU A 296 8.88 5.63 -9.99
CA LEU A 296 8.96 7.06 -9.67
C LEU A 296 10.06 7.32 -8.64
N LEU A 297 10.09 6.56 -7.54
CA LEU A 297 11.10 6.69 -6.50
C LEU A 297 12.52 6.54 -7.08
N PHE A 298 12.78 5.49 -7.85
CA PHE A 298 14.10 5.26 -8.45
C PHE A 298 14.51 6.33 -9.47
N ARG A 299 13.54 6.92 -10.20
CA ARG A 299 13.83 8.09 -11.05
C ARG A 299 14.28 9.29 -10.21
N ARG A 300 13.56 9.60 -9.13
CA ARG A 300 13.94 10.68 -8.19
C ARG A 300 15.31 10.43 -7.56
N MET A 301 15.56 9.20 -7.12
CA MET A 301 16.85 8.81 -6.59
C MET A 301 17.99 9.00 -7.59
N ARG A 302 17.77 8.86 -8.88
CA ARG A 302 18.76 9.15 -9.93
C ARG A 302 18.94 10.63 -10.23
N GLY A 303 18.20 11.51 -9.55
CA GLY A 303 18.33 12.97 -9.66
C GLY A 303 17.36 13.63 -10.66
N GLU A 304 16.31 12.93 -11.09
CA GLU A 304 15.25 13.54 -11.88
C GLU A 304 14.54 14.63 -11.08
N ARG A 305 14.56 15.87 -11.59
CA ARG A 305 13.99 17.07 -10.93
C ARG A 305 12.72 17.58 -11.62
N ALA A 306 11.98 16.72 -12.30
CA ALA A 306 10.70 17.09 -12.89
C ALA A 306 9.69 17.49 -11.78
N GLN A 307 8.65 18.25 -12.17
CA GLN A 307 7.54 18.57 -11.28
C GLN A 307 6.92 17.29 -10.72
N ALA A 308 6.45 17.35 -9.48
CA ALA A 308 5.75 16.22 -8.84
C ALA A 308 4.52 15.81 -9.68
N GLN A 309 4.34 14.51 -9.86
CA GLN A 309 3.27 13.92 -10.66
C GLN A 309 2.21 13.31 -9.74
N ARG A 310 0.96 13.42 -10.15
CA ARG A 310 -0.15 12.68 -9.54
C ARG A 310 -0.70 11.72 -10.59
N LEU A 311 -0.48 10.43 -10.35
CA LEU A 311 -0.92 9.35 -11.23
C LEU A 311 -2.14 8.68 -10.62
N GLU A 312 -3.20 8.54 -11.40
CA GLU A 312 -4.41 7.85 -10.98
C GLU A 312 -4.57 6.56 -11.79
N ILE A 313 -4.57 5.43 -11.10
CA ILE A 313 -4.72 4.09 -11.68
C ILE A 313 -6.21 3.75 -11.74
N PRO A 314 -6.73 3.37 -12.91
CA PRO A 314 -8.13 2.99 -13.04
C PRO A 314 -8.45 1.75 -12.19
N THR A 315 -9.67 1.72 -11.66
CA THR A 315 -10.26 0.54 -11.02
C THR A 315 -11.13 -0.22 -12.00
N ARG A 316 -11.50 -1.45 -11.67
CA ARG A 316 -12.33 -2.30 -12.52
C ARG A 316 -13.45 -2.94 -11.70
N LEU A 317 -14.70 -2.77 -12.13
CA LEU A 317 -15.82 -3.52 -11.56
C LEU A 317 -15.76 -4.98 -12.07
N VAL A 318 -15.71 -5.93 -11.14
CA VAL A 318 -15.68 -7.37 -11.40
C VAL A 318 -16.99 -7.97 -10.94
N LEU A 319 -17.86 -8.31 -11.90
CA LEU A 319 -19.17 -8.89 -11.64
C LEU A 319 -19.03 -10.37 -11.30
N ARG A 320 -19.67 -10.80 -10.19
CA ARG A 320 -19.58 -12.18 -9.70
C ARG A 320 -20.90 -12.74 -9.17
N GLY A 321 -21.97 -11.95 -9.08
CA GLY A 321 -23.30 -12.40 -8.71
C GLY A 321 -23.91 -11.71 -7.50
N SER A 322 -23.13 -11.25 -6.51
CA SER A 322 -23.70 -10.61 -5.33
C SER A 322 -24.31 -9.23 -5.60
N GLY A 323 -23.74 -8.48 -6.54
CA GLY A 323 -24.27 -7.17 -6.97
C GLY A 323 -25.38 -7.26 -8.01
N GLU A 324 -25.69 -8.45 -8.50
CA GLU A 324 -26.67 -8.76 -9.54
C GLU A 324 -27.95 -9.36 -8.96
N LEU A 325 -28.07 -9.45 -7.63
CA LEU A 325 -29.31 -9.86 -6.98
C LEU A 325 -30.41 -8.82 -7.26
N PRO A 326 -31.63 -9.24 -7.61
CA PRO A 326 -32.71 -8.30 -7.88
C PRO A 326 -33.19 -7.58 -6.61
N CYS A 327 -33.74 -6.38 -6.81
CA CYS A 327 -34.38 -5.58 -5.77
C CYS A 327 -35.64 -6.25 -5.23
#